data_6ef46e685bbcf81c1db2b46120986347
#
_entry.id   6ef46e685bbcf81c1db2b46120986347
#
_cell.length_a   1.000
_cell.length_b   1.000
_cell.length_c   1.000
_cell.angle_alpha   90.00
_cell.angle_beta   90.00
_cell.angle_gamma   90.00
#
_symmetry.space_group_name_H-M   'P 1'
#
loop_
_entity.id
_entity.type
_entity.pdbx_description
1 polymer ?
#
loop_
_entity_poly.entity_id
_entity_poly.type
_entity_poly.pdbx_seq_one_letter_code
_entity_poly.pdbx_strand_id
1 'polypeptide(L)'
;PDVAAHLRPRTPRTGGSPRTRTERDELVVTSEGQEIRFDVVTGALSSWVRGGRRVLTAPPAVGFWTPLIDNHQQESDRLWTSRHLQIMQTSTRSVAWHEEENGVVVEVVQIIAPPALDLGFEVALTYTVGGSVVSLSAVGRADGGHAGYCDIIPRIGVTFEAPGVGREVAWLGLGPGENYPDSRAAAVTGRWSRTVDGMQTPYVVPQDCANRGGIRWFALTDSRGTGLAVAR
;
A
#
# COMPACT_ATOMS: atom_id res chain seq x y z
N PRO A 1 -19.79 -18.27 11.72
CA PRO A 1 -20.21 -17.74 10.43
C PRO A 1 -18.98 -17.34 9.63
N ASP A 2 -18.86 -17.88 8.42
CA ASP A 2 -17.71 -17.66 7.55
C ASP A 2 -17.73 -16.20 7.04
N VAL A 3 -17.03 -15.31 7.74
CA VAL A 3 -16.87 -13.89 7.38
C VAL A 3 -16.23 -13.76 5.99
N ALA A 4 -15.34 -14.70 5.63
CA ALA A 4 -14.68 -14.72 4.32
C ALA A 4 -15.65 -14.95 3.15
N ALA A 5 -16.80 -15.58 3.38
CA ALA A 5 -17.79 -15.83 2.33
C ALA A 5 -18.47 -14.53 1.84
N HIS A 6 -18.52 -13.50 2.68
CA HIS A 6 -19.19 -12.23 2.36
C HIS A 6 -18.26 -11.19 1.77
N LEU A 7 -16.94 -11.36 1.90
CA LEU A 7 -15.93 -10.42 1.46
C LEU A 7 -15.37 -10.82 0.08
N ARG A 8 -16.22 -10.84 -0.94
CA ARG A 8 -15.72 -10.72 -2.32
C ARG A 8 -15.52 -9.23 -2.59
N PRO A 9 -14.34 -8.80 -3.08
CA PRO A 9 -14.23 -7.47 -3.64
C PRO A 9 -15.36 -7.34 -4.67
N ARG A 10 -16.27 -6.44 -4.44
CA ARG A 10 -17.29 -6.15 -5.46
C ARG A 10 -16.57 -5.49 -6.61
N THR A 11 -16.76 -6.00 -7.81
CA THR A 11 -16.38 -5.28 -9.02
C THR A 11 -16.90 -3.84 -8.91
N PRO A 12 -16.08 -2.82 -9.16
CA PRO A 12 -16.54 -1.45 -9.10
C PRO A 12 -17.82 -1.32 -9.93
N ARG A 13 -18.89 -0.87 -9.31
CA ARG A 13 -20.05 -0.45 -10.10
C ARG A 13 -19.66 0.88 -10.71
N THR A 14 -19.84 1.01 -12.02
CA THR A 14 -19.80 2.30 -12.71
C THR A 14 -20.94 3.14 -12.14
N GLY A 15 -20.63 3.90 -11.13
CA GLY A 15 -21.49 4.93 -10.57
C GLY A 15 -21.34 6.22 -11.38
N GLY A 16 -22.16 7.21 -11.07
CA GLY A 16 -22.11 8.50 -11.76
C GLY A 16 -20.68 9.08 -11.82
N SER A 17 -20.43 9.88 -12.85
CA SER A 17 -19.13 10.52 -13.07
C SER A 17 -18.68 11.25 -11.81
N PRO A 18 -17.43 11.06 -11.38
CA PRO A 18 -16.89 11.80 -10.25
C PRO A 18 -16.88 13.30 -10.54
N ARG A 19 -16.91 14.12 -9.50
CA ARG A 19 -16.78 15.57 -9.59
C ARG A 19 -15.48 16.00 -8.98
N THR A 20 -14.79 16.91 -9.62
CA THR A 20 -13.56 17.51 -9.12
C THR A 20 -13.78 18.96 -8.71
N ARG A 21 -13.00 19.41 -7.75
CA ARG A 21 -12.80 20.80 -7.41
C ARG A 21 -11.40 20.98 -6.82
N THR A 22 -10.83 22.13 -6.99
CA THR A 22 -9.55 22.49 -6.37
C THR A 22 -9.82 23.45 -5.22
N GLU A 23 -9.32 23.13 -4.04
CA GLU A 23 -9.41 23.93 -2.83
C GLU A 23 -8.00 24.22 -2.31
N ARG A 24 -7.50 25.45 -2.47
CA ARG A 24 -6.10 25.81 -2.15
C ARG A 24 -5.13 24.85 -2.83
N ASP A 25 -4.39 24.07 -2.04
CA ASP A 25 -3.39 23.11 -2.50
C ASP A 25 -3.91 21.66 -2.53
N GLU A 26 -5.23 21.48 -2.59
CA GLU A 26 -5.87 20.17 -2.65
C GLU A 26 -6.74 20.00 -3.89
N LEU A 27 -6.59 18.89 -4.57
CA LEU A 27 -7.57 18.35 -5.50
C LEU A 27 -8.58 17.50 -4.72
N VAL A 28 -9.83 17.87 -4.76
CA VAL A 28 -10.91 17.13 -4.10
C VAL A 28 -11.72 16.39 -5.15
N VAL A 29 -11.84 15.09 -5.01
CA VAL A 29 -12.63 14.21 -5.87
C VAL A 29 -13.78 13.62 -5.07
N THR A 30 -15.01 13.82 -5.53
CA THR A 30 -16.21 13.25 -4.92
C THR A 30 -16.88 12.25 -5.85
N SER A 31 -17.16 11.05 -5.34
CA SER A 31 -17.81 9.99 -6.10
C SER A 31 -18.53 9.03 -5.15
N GLU A 32 -19.77 8.66 -5.45
CA GLU A 32 -20.56 7.62 -4.73
C GLU A 32 -20.48 7.69 -3.18
N GLY A 33 -20.62 8.89 -2.61
CA GLY A 33 -20.62 9.09 -1.17
C GLY A 33 -19.24 9.01 -0.52
N GLN A 34 -18.19 9.08 -1.32
CA GLN A 34 -16.83 9.25 -0.86
C GLN A 34 -16.24 10.59 -1.30
N GLU A 35 -15.36 11.12 -0.49
CA GLU A 35 -14.53 12.28 -0.77
C GLU A 35 -13.07 11.89 -0.61
N ILE A 36 -12.29 12.14 -1.63
CA ILE A 36 -10.86 11.84 -1.69
C ILE A 36 -10.14 13.15 -1.97
N ARG A 37 -9.07 13.41 -1.22
CA ARG A 37 -8.25 14.62 -1.37
C ARG A 37 -6.82 14.23 -1.70
N PHE A 38 -6.26 14.93 -2.66
CA PHE A 38 -4.86 14.85 -3.01
C PHE A 38 -4.21 16.20 -2.79
N ASP A 39 -3.10 16.22 -2.09
CA ASP A 39 -2.23 17.40 -2.01
C ASP A 39 -1.57 17.61 -3.37
N VAL A 40 -1.76 18.76 -4.00
CA VAL A 40 -1.26 19.00 -5.37
C VAL A 40 0.23 19.34 -5.43
N VAL A 41 0.86 19.56 -4.28
CA VAL A 41 2.30 19.80 -4.19
C VAL A 41 3.07 18.49 -4.03
N THR A 42 2.59 17.62 -3.14
CA THR A 42 3.25 16.37 -2.81
C THR A 42 2.68 15.16 -3.56
N GLY A 43 1.48 15.29 -4.14
CA GLY A 43 0.75 14.19 -4.76
C GLY A 43 0.21 13.16 -3.77
N ALA A 44 0.31 13.42 -2.48
CA ALA A 44 -0.16 12.51 -1.46
C ALA A 44 -1.69 12.44 -1.45
N LEU A 45 -2.26 11.26 -1.34
CA LEU A 45 -3.68 11.04 -1.01
C LEU A 45 -3.87 11.45 0.46
N SER A 46 -4.12 12.75 0.71
CA SER A 46 -4.13 13.36 2.06
C SER A 46 -5.34 12.95 2.88
N SER A 47 -6.45 12.62 2.22
CA SER A 47 -7.68 12.22 2.90
C SER A 47 -8.54 11.30 2.03
N TRP A 48 -9.13 10.30 2.64
CA TRP A 48 -10.19 9.48 2.04
C TRP A 48 -11.28 9.26 3.09
N VAL A 49 -12.46 9.81 2.80
CA VAL A 49 -13.64 9.70 3.67
C VAL A 49 -14.79 9.08 2.88
N ARG A 50 -15.48 8.13 3.49
CA ARG A 50 -16.69 7.51 2.94
C ARG A 50 -17.77 7.41 4.00
N GLY A 51 -18.96 7.92 3.69
CA GLY A 51 -20.08 7.92 4.64
C GLY A 51 -19.73 8.58 5.98
N GLY A 52 -18.95 9.65 5.96
CA GLY A 52 -18.48 10.36 7.16
C GLY A 52 -17.36 9.65 7.94
N ARG A 53 -16.87 8.51 7.48
CA ARG A 53 -15.79 7.75 8.11
C ARG A 53 -14.50 7.84 7.31
N ARG A 54 -13.40 8.06 8.00
CA ARG A 54 -12.06 8.03 7.39
C ARG A 54 -11.69 6.60 6.99
N VAL A 55 -11.21 6.42 5.76
CA VAL A 55 -10.80 5.12 5.19
C VAL A 55 -9.32 4.84 5.46
N LEU A 56 -8.47 5.88 5.35
CA LEU A 56 -7.04 5.80 5.65
C LEU A 56 -6.68 6.83 6.70
N THR A 57 -5.69 6.52 7.55
CA THR A 57 -5.10 7.45 8.53
C THR A 57 -3.76 7.99 8.08
N ALA A 58 -3.05 7.25 7.23
CA ALA A 58 -1.87 7.74 6.52
C ALA A 58 -1.97 7.40 5.03
N PRO A 59 -1.41 8.26 4.16
CA PRO A 59 -1.44 8.06 2.71
C PRO A 59 -0.66 6.81 2.29
N PRO A 60 -1.02 6.20 1.15
CA PRO A 60 -0.18 5.19 0.53
C PRO A 60 1.21 5.75 0.20
N ALA A 61 2.24 5.02 0.56
CA ALA A 61 3.64 5.38 0.30
C ALA A 61 4.42 4.19 -0.22
N VAL A 62 5.28 4.41 -1.21
CA VAL A 62 6.20 3.38 -1.69
C VAL A 62 7.38 3.28 -0.73
N GLY A 63 7.69 2.06 -0.31
CA GLY A 63 8.78 1.77 0.61
C GLY A 63 9.72 0.71 0.08
N PHE A 64 10.98 0.81 0.51
CA PHE A 64 12.07 -0.08 0.11
C PHE A 64 12.70 -0.79 1.31
N TRP A 65 12.10 -0.68 2.49
CA TRP A 65 12.62 -1.21 3.75
C TRP A 65 11.73 -2.30 4.34
N THR A 66 12.36 -3.22 5.06
CA THR A 66 11.69 -4.22 5.89
C THR A 66 12.38 -4.32 7.25
N PRO A 67 11.66 -4.59 8.34
CA PRO A 67 12.30 -4.97 9.59
C PRO A 67 13.27 -6.13 9.36
N LEU A 68 14.42 -6.07 10.02
CA LEU A 68 15.45 -7.08 9.86
C LEU A 68 15.07 -8.36 10.59
N ILE A 69 15.53 -9.48 10.05
CA ILE A 69 15.49 -10.79 10.68
C ILE A 69 16.91 -11.25 10.97
N ASP A 70 17.09 -12.25 11.85
CA ASP A 70 18.40 -12.75 12.23
C ASP A 70 19.29 -13.11 11.05
N ASN A 71 18.72 -13.74 10.03
CA ASN A 71 19.45 -14.12 8.83
C ASN A 71 19.97 -12.95 8.00
N HIS A 72 19.41 -11.74 8.19
CA HIS A 72 19.81 -10.55 7.45
C HIS A 72 20.88 -9.71 8.14
N GLN A 73 21.33 -10.06 9.34
CA GLN A 73 22.25 -9.22 10.11
C GLN A 73 23.57 -8.95 9.37
N GLN A 74 24.13 -9.97 8.70
CA GLN A 74 25.39 -9.80 7.96
C GLN A 74 25.23 -8.97 6.68
N GLU A 75 24.09 -9.12 6.00
CA GLU A 75 23.82 -8.42 4.73
C GLU A 75 23.26 -7.02 4.97
N SER A 76 22.52 -6.84 6.07
CA SER A 76 21.84 -5.58 6.37
C SER A 76 22.81 -4.42 6.55
N ASP A 77 23.88 -4.62 7.29
CA ASP A 77 24.86 -3.57 7.53
C ASP A 77 25.68 -3.23 6.29
N ARG A 78 26.00 -4.23 5.49
CA ARG A 78 26.84 -4.07 4.30
C ARG A 78 26.10 -3.58 3.10
N LEU A 79 24.83 -3.99 2.91
CA LEU A 79 24.09 -3.75 1.66
C LEU A 79 22.97 -2.73 1.82
N TRP A 80 22.31 -2.67 2.99
CA TRP A 80 21.10 -1.88 3.15
C TRP A 80 21.25 -0.68 4.06
N THR A 81 21.78 -0.89 5.27
CA THR A 81 21.97 0.18 6.25
C THR A 81 23.07 1.16 5.82
N SER A 82 24.16 0.64 5.27
CA SER A 82 25.23 1.48 4.69
C SER A 82 24.77 2.33 3.50
N ARG A 83 23.69 1.94 2.86
CA ARG A 83 23.07 2.67 1.76
C ARG A 83 21.85 3.48 2.18
N HIS A 84 21.61 3.55 3.47
CA HIS A 84 20.55 4.34 4.08
C HIS A 84 19.14 4.03 3.57
N LEU A 85 18.86 2.78 3.16
CA LEU A 85 17.53 2.38 2.67
C LEU A 85 16.45 2.49 3.75
N GLN A 86 16.83 2.48 5.04
CA GLN A 86 15.92 2.66 6.17
C GLN A 86 15.44 4.12 6.37
N ILE A 87 16.12 5.08 5.73
CA ILE A 87 15.82 6.52 5.87
C ILE A 87 15.59 7.20 4.52
N MET A 88 15.03 6.45 3.56
CA MET A 88 14.67 7.00 2.25
C MET A 88 13.74 8.20 2.39
N GLN A 89 13.98 9.22 1.58
CA GLN A 89 13.18 10.43 1.52
C GLN A 89 12.49 10.54 0.16
N THR A 90 11.28 11.06 0.19
CA THR A 90 10.48 11.26 -1.02
C THR A 90 10.46 12.74 -1.39
N SER A 91 10.77 13.05 -2.65
CA SER A 91 10.57 14.37 -3.24
C SER A 91 9.68 14.24 -4.49
N THR A 92 8.69 15.11 -4.62
CA THR A 92 7.76 15.08 -5.75
C THR A 92 8.30 15.94 -6.90
N ARG A 93 8.31 15.37 -8.09
CA ARG A 93 8.71 16.02 -9.34
C ARG A 93 7.56 16.70 -10.04
N SER A 94 6.44 15.99 -10.11
CA SER A 94 5.25 16.50 -10.77
C SER A 94 3.98 15.86 -10.21
N VAL A 95 2.91 16.63 -10.24
CA VAL A 95 1.54 16.18 -9.99
C VAL A 95 0.68 16.69 -11.13
N ALA A 96 -0.06 15.81 -11.76
CA ALA A 96 -1.02 16.13 -12.81
C ALA A 96 -2.32 15.35 -12.59
N TRP A 97 -3.43 15.85 -13.10
CA TRP A 97 -4.69 15.12 -13.08
C TRP A 97 -5.55 15.50 -14.28
N HIS A 98 -6.42 14.57 -14.65
CA HIS A 98 -7.44 14.79 -15.68
C HIS A 98 -8.69 13.97 -15.38
N GLU A 99 -9.80 14.38 -15.93
CA GLU A 99 -11.06 13.67 -15.85
C GLU A 99 -11.20 12.71 -17.03
N GLU A 100 -11.72 11.54 -16.76
CA GLU A 100 -12.12 10.53 -17.74
C GLU A 100 -13.64 10.29 -17.65
N GLU A 101 -14.20 9.56 -18.60
CA GLU A 101 -15.64 9.28 -18.67
C GLU A 101 -16.18 8.71 -17.34
N ASN A 102 -15.42 7.83 -16.69
CA ASN A 102 -15.85 7.11 -15.49
C ASN A 102 -14.93 7.31 -14.29
N GLY A 103 -14.03 8.27 -14.34
CA GLY A 103 -13.02 8.43 -13.29
C GLY A 103 -12.27 9.75 -13.32
N VAL A 104 -11.43 9.92 -12.32
CA VAL A 104 -10.39 10.94 -12.26
C VAL A 104 -9.06 10.25 -12.12
N VAL A 105 -8.13 10.58 -12.99
CA VAL A 105 -6.77 10.07 -12.95
C VAL A 105 -5.86 11.11 -12.33
N VAL A 106 -5.08 10.73 -11.35
CA VAL A 106 -4.05 11.58 -10.71
C VAL A 106 -2.70 10.88 -10.90
N GLU A 107 -1.79 11.58 -11.55
CA GLU A 107 -0.44 11.11 -11.87
C GLU A 107 0.59 11.86 -11.04
N VAL A 108 1.44 11.13 -10.35
CA VAL A 108 2.48 11.69 -9.47
C VAL A 108 3.80 11.06 -9.84
N VAL A 109 4.80 11.88 -10.10
CA VAL A 109 6.18 11.41 -10.28
C VAL A 109 7.00 11.83 -9.07
N GLN A 110 7.62 10.87 -8.43
CA GLN A 110 8.43 11.05 -7.23
C GLN A 110 9.83 10.49 -7.42
N ILE A 111 10.79 11.12 -6.75
CA ILE A 111 12.11 10.54 -6.49
C ILE A 111 12.14 10.08 -5.05
N ILE A 112 12.47 8.83 -4.84
CA ILE A 112 12.66 8.24 -3.51
C ILE A 112 14.13 7.86 -3.39
N ALA A 113 14.86 8.55 -2.53
CA ALA A 113 16.30 8.44 -2.43
C ALA A 113 16.78 8.52 -0.97
N PRO A 114 17.87 7.84 -0.60
CA PRO A 114 18.51 8.05 0.66
C PRO A 114 19.20 9.43 0.69
N PRO A 115 19.35 10.05 1.86
CA PRO A 115 20.09 11.30 1.97
C PRO A 115 21.56 11.09 1.61
N ALA A 116 22.17 12.07 0.95
CA ALA A 116 23.61 12.16 0.66
C ALA A 116 24.22 11.04 -0.21
N LEU A 117 23.43 10.23 -0.89
CA LEU A 117 23.89 9.22 -1.85
C LEU A 117 23.29 9.49 -3.23
N ASP A 118 24.10 9.23 -4.26
CA ASP A 118 23.66 9.27 -5.65
C ASP A 118 22.98 7.91 -6.03
N LEU A 119 21.97 7.57 -5.28
CA LEU A 119 21.12 6.40 -5.46
C LEU A 119 19.68 6.87 -5.31
N GLY A 120 18.81 6.49 -6.20
CA GLY A 120 17.39 6.82 -6.09
C GLY A 120 16.53 5.95 -6.97
N PHE A 121 15.23 6.11 -6.78
CA PHE A 121 14.21 5.47 -7.60
C PHE A 121 13.24 6.55 -8.06
N GLU A 122 13.08 6.70 -9.35
CA GLU A 122 11.96 7.45 -9.91
C GLU A 122 10.74 6.54 -9.87
N VAL A 123 9.68 6.99 -9.24
CA VAL A 123 8.43 6.24 -9.09
C VAL A 123 7.29 7.06 -9.66
N ALA A 124 6.62 6.49 -10.66
CA ALA A 124 5.36 7.01 -11.19
C ALA A 124 4.20 6.32 -10.46
N LEU A 125 3.36 7.10 -9.80
CA LEU A 125 2.13 6.67 -9.17
C LEU A 125 0.95 7.15 -10.02
N THR A 126 0.04 6.25 -10.34
CA THR A 126 -1.21 6.57 -11.03
C THR A 126 -2.37 6.14 -10.15
N TYR A 127 -3.11 7.10 -9.64
CA TYR A 127 -4.37 6.86 -8.95
C TYR A 127 -5.52 7.02 -9.93
N THR A 128 -6.44 6.08 -9.94
CA THR A 128 -7.72 6.22 -10.65
C THR A 128 -8.85 6.14 -9.64
N VAL A 129 -9.59 7.23 -9.52
CA VAL A 129 -10.73 7.35 -8.63
C VAL A 129 -12.00 7.22 -9.45
N GLY A 130 -12.77 6.16 -9.22
CA GLY A 130 -14.03 5.95 -9.93
C GLY A 130 -15.01 5.12 -9.11
N GLY A 131 -16.28 5.49 -9.16
CA GLY A 131 -17.31 4.82 -8.36
C GLY A 131 -16.95 4.79 -6.87
N SER A 132 -16.84 3.60 -6.32
CA SER A 132 -16.49 3.38 -4.91
C SER A 132 -15.06 2.87 -4.71
N VAL A 133 -14.21 2.99 -5.71
CA VAL A 133 -12.86 2.41 -5.74
C VAL A 133 -11.81 3.47 -6.02
N VAL A 134 -10.67 3.30 -5.39
CA VAL A 134 -9.42 3.97 -5.75
C VAL A 134 -8.44 2.89 -6.19
N SER A 135 -8.02 2.92 -7.44
CA SER A 135 -6.94 2.08 -7.95
C SER A 135 -5.63 2.82 -7.82
N LEU A 136 -4.55 2.12 -7.49
CA LEU A 136 -3.19 2.63 -7.45
C LEU A 136 -2.29 1.72 -8.26
N SER A 137 -1.62 2.31 -9.25
CA SER A 137 -0.49 1.70 -9.96
C SER A 137 0.79 2.41 -9.54
N ALA A 138 1.84 1.66 -9.27
CA ALA A 138 3.17 2.18 -8.95
C ALA A 138 4.19 1.52 -9.86
N VAL A 139 4.90 2.32 -10.65
CA VAL A 139 5.96 1.88 -11.54
C VAL A 139 7.25 2.60 -11.16
N GLY A 140 8.26 1.84 -10.77
CA GLY A 140 9.54 2.38 -10.34
C GLY A 140 10.68 1.97 -11.26
N ARG A 141 11.67 2.85 -11.40
CA ARG A 141 12.96 2.56 -12.03
C ARG A 141 14.09 3.16 -11.20
N ALA A 142 15.25 2.51 -11.21
CA ALA A 142 16.43 3.10 -10.60
C ALA A 142 16.78 4.40 -11.33
N ASP A 143 17.06 5.45 -10.57
CA ASP A 143 17.51 6.76 -11.05
C ASP A 143 18.94 7.02 -10.57
N GLY A 144 19.73 7.67 -11.43
CA GLY A 144 21.14 7.96 -11.15
C GLY A 144 22.12 7.03 -11.85
N GLY A 145 23.40 7.47 -11.91
CA GLY A 145 24.49 6.76 -12.59
C GLY A 145 24.93 5.46 -11.93
N HIS A 146 24.27 5.03 -10.87
CA HIS A 146 24.70 3.94 -10.00
C HIS A 146 23.61 2.87 -9.84
N ALA A 147 22.95 2.48 -10.93
CA ALA A 147 21.99 1.38 -10.94
C ALA A 147 22.56 0.06 -10.34
N GLY A 148 23.90 -0.13 -10.35
CA GLY A 148 24.60 -1.23 -9.71
C GLY A 148 24.94 -1.01 -8.21
N TYR A 149 24.50 0.10 -7.63
CA TYR A 149 24.89 0.43 -6.25
C TYR A 149 24.11 -0.34 -5.17
N CYS A 150 22.96 -0.91 -5.54
CA CYS A 150 22.16 -1.75 -4.67
C CYS A 150 21.69 -3.00 -5.42
N ASP A 151 22.48 -4.07 -5.33
CA ASP A 151 22.19 -5.33 -6.02
C ASP A 151 20.94 -6.01 -5.47
N ILE A 152 20.60 -5.74 -4.21
CA ILE A 152 19.46 -6.35 -3.52
C ILE A 152 18.71 -5.28 -2.73
N ILE A 153 17.43 -5.16 -3.01
CA ILE A 153 16.49 -4.34 -2.24
C ILE A 153 15.73 -5.26 -1.30
N PRO A 154 15.68 -4.98 0.02
CA PRO A 154 15.07 -5.88 0.98
C PRO A 154 13.57 -6.06 0.76
N ARG A 155 12.89 -4.99 0.35
CA ARG A 155 11.45 -5.01 0.04
C ARG A 155 11.13 -3.89 -0.95
N ILE A 156 10.18 -4.13 -1.83
CA ILE A 156 9.50 -3.10 -2.61
C ILE A 156 8.01 -3.29 -2.37
N GLY A 157 7.33 -2.24 -1.91
CA GLY A 157 5.91 -2.32 -1.65
C GLY A 157 5.25 -0.98 -1.39
N VAL A 158 3.94 -1.03 -1.24
CA VAL A 158 3.13 0.12 -0.84
C VAL A 158 2.66 -0.12 0.59
N THR A 159 2.91 0.82 1.47
CA THR A 159 2.41 0.87 2.84
C THR A 159 1.30 1.89 2.96
N PHE A 160 0.32 1.64 3.79
CA PHE A 160 -0.73 2.59 4.15
C PHE A 160 -1.25 2.27 5.54
N GLU A 161 -1.89 3.25 6.18
CA GLU A 161 -2.52 3.03 7.47
C GLU A 161 -4.04 3.20 7.34
N ALA A 162 -4.76 2.25 7.90
CA ALA A 162 -6.22 2.34 8.05
C ALA A 162 -6.57 2.59 9.52
N PRO A 163 -7.63 3.38 9.82
CA PRO A 163 -8.06 3.56 11.21
C PRO A 163 -8.34 2.19 11.81
N GLY A 164 -8.12 2.03 13.10
CA GLY A 164 -8.32 0.77 13.85
C GLY A 164 -9.74 0.18 13.75
N VAL A 165 -10.27 0.21 12.57
CA VAL A 165 -11.62 -0.15 12.14
C VAL A 165 -11.81 -1.63 12.22
N GLY A 166 -10.75 -2.38 12.01
CA GLY A 166 -10.88 -3.79 11.84
C GLY A 166 -10.00 -4.53 12.82
N ARG A 167 -10.60 -5.35 13.61
CA ARG A 167 -9.89 -6.40 14.32
C ARG A 167 -9.83 -7.69 13.52
N GLU A 168 -10.51 -7.73 12.38
CA GLU A 168 -10.60 -8.92 11.52
C GLU A 168 -9.87 -8.68 10.20
N VAL A 169 -9.00 -9.61 9.87
CA VAL A 169 -8.34 -9.70 8.56
C VAL A 169 -8.84 -10.93 7.84
N ALA A 170 -9.34 -10.76 6.63
CA ALA A 170 -9.66 -11.87 5.75
C ALA A 170 -8.84 -11.77 4.47
N TRP A 171 -8.41 -12.88 3.89
CA TRP A 171 -7.67 -12.88 2.63
C TRP A 171 -7.91 -14.13 1.78
N LEU A 172 -7.69 -13.98 0.48
CA LEU A 172 -7.53 -15.05 -0.48
C LEU A 172 -6.06 -15.11 -0.91
N GLY A 173 -5.37 -16.15 -0.55
CA GLY A 173 -3.95 -16.34 -0.80
C GLY A 173 -3.40 -17.52 -0.06
N LEU A 174 -2.08 -17.59 0.10
CA LEU A 174 -1.43 -18.62 0.90
C LEU A 174 -1.73 -18.44 2.39
N GLY A 175 -1.90 -19.55 3.08
CA GLY A 175 -2.20 -19.60 4.52
C GLY A 175 -2.32 -21.02 5.03
N PRO A 176 -2.88 -21.21 6.26
CA PRO A 176 -3.41 -20.19 7.19
C PRO A 176 -2.31 -19.44 7.96
N GLY A 177 -1.13 -20.04 8.07
CA GLY A 177 0.00 -19.48 8.80
C GLY A 177 0.79 -18.45 8.00
N GLU A 178 1.73 -17.84 8.67
CA GLU A 178 2.78 -17.03 8.09
C GLU A 178 3.56 -17.82 7.04
N ASN A 179 3.94 -17.17 5.97
CA ASN A 179 4.72 -17.79 4.91
C ASN A 179 5.54 -16.75 4.14
N TYR A 180 6.73 -17.15 3.72
CA TYR A 180 7.70 -16.35 2.97
C TYR A 180 8.16 -17.13 1.73
N PRO A 181 8.86 -16.53 0.77
CA PRO A 181 9.34 -17.24 -0.42
C PRO A 181 10.13 -18.52 -0.14
N ASP A 182 10.91 -18.52 0.94
CA ASP A 182 11.74 -19.62 1.41
C ASP A 182 11.05 -20.52 2.47
N SER A 183 9.89 -20.13 2.98
CA SER A 183 9.19 -20.80 4.08
C SER A 183 7.68 -20.89 3.79
N ARG A 184 7.32 -21.58 2.71
CA ARG A 184 5.93 -21.70 2.26
C ARG A 184 5.46 -23.12 1.93
N ALA A 185 6.26 -24.13 2.21
CA ALA A 185 5.94 -25.51 1.83
C ALA A 185 4.65 -26.05 2.49
N ALA A 186 4.34 -25.57 3.70
CA ALA A 186 3.12 -25.94 4.42
C ALA A 186 1.90 -25.03 4.08
N ALA A 187 2.10 -23.98 3.29
CA ALA A 187 1.03 -23.05 2.98
C ALA A 187 0.23 -23.52 1.77
N VAL A 188 -1.08 -23.38 1.86
CA VAL A 188 -2.00 -23.74 0.77
C VAL A 188 -2.85 -22.53 0.37
N THR A 189 -3.22 -22.44 -0.90
CA THR A 189 -4.12 -21.39 -1.37
C THR A 189 -5.53 -21.62 -0.84
N GLY A 190 -6.09 -20.62 -0.18
CA GLY A 190 -7.41 -20.68 0.41
C GLY A 190 -7.96 -19.32 0.80
N ARG A 191 -9.17 -19.35 1.36
CA ARG A 191 -9.74 -18.20 2.05
C ARG A 191 -9.52 -18.36 3.54
N TRP A 192 -8.97 -17.34 4.13
CA TRP A 192 -8.55 -17.36 5.52
C TRP A 192 -9.05 -16.11 6.22
N SER A 193 -9.23 -16.21 7.53
CA SER A 193 -9.50 -15.07 8.38
C SER A 193 -8.82 -15.23 9.74
N ARG A 194 -8.41 -14.10 10.32
CA ARG A 194 -7.84 -13.99 11.66
C ARG A 194 -8.12 -12.62 12.24
N THR A 195 -7.98 -12.49 13.54
CA THR A 195 -7.84 -11.16 14.15
C THR A 195 -6.50 -10.54 13.76
N VAL A 196 -6.41 -9.22 13.78
CA VAL A 196 -5.13 -8.52 13.54
C VAL A 196 -4.05 -9.01 14.52
N ASP A 197 -4.40 -9.13 15.80
CA ASP A 197 -3.48 -9.66 16.82
C ASP A 197 -3.05 -11.11 16.55
N GLY A 198 -3.96 -11.90 15.99
CA GLY A 198 -3.71 -13.30 15.60
C GLY A 198 -2.88 -13.47 14.32
N MET A 199 -2.54 -12.37 13.63
CA MET A 199 -1.62 -12.39 12.50
C MET A 199 -0.17 -12.48 12.94
N GLN A 200 0.14 -11.97 14.13
CA GLN A 200 1.50 -11.91 14.66
C GLN A 200 2.00 -13.30 15.07
N THR A 201 3.24 -13.61 14.73
CA THR A 201 3.99 -14.76 15.24
C THR A 201 4.85 -14.29 16.41
N PRO A 202 4.68 -14.87 17.62
CA PRO A 202 5.41 -14.43 18.82
C PRO A 202 6.86 -14.97 18.81
N TYR A 203 7.72 -14.38 17.99
CA TYR A 203 9.14 -14.70 17.99
C TYR A 203 9.81 -14.23 19.29
N VAL A 204 10.77 -15.01 19.77
CA VAL A 204 11.56 -14.68 20.99
C VAL A 204 12.35 -13.38 20.77
N VAL A 205 12.95 -13.24 19.60
CA VAL A 205 13.59 -12.00 19.15
C VAL A 205 12.65 -11.34 18.16
N PRO A 206 12.21 -10.10 18.42
CA PRO A 206 11.33 -9.39 17.50
C PRO A 206 11.95 -9.26 16.10
N GLN A 207 11.18 -9.63 15.09
CA GLN A 207 11.59 -9.57 13.69
C GLN A 207 10.38 -9.36 12.78
N ASP A 208 10.60 -9.22 11.47
CA ASP A 208 9.50 -9.18 10.50
C ASP A 208 8.64 -10.43 10.63
N CYS A 209 7.33 -10.25 10.69
CA CYS A 209 6.39 -11.36 10.85
C CYS A 209 5.06 -11.07 10.15
N ALA A 210 4.15 -12.03 10.23
CA ALA A 210 2.79 -11.93 9.70
C ALA A 210 2.68 -11.94 8.17
N ASN A 211 3.75 -12.20 7.43
CA ASN A 211 3.68 -12.22 5.96
C ASN A 211 2.71 -13.31 5.44
N ARG A 212 1.97 -12.96 4.41
CA ARG A 212 1.10 -13.87 3.63
C ARG A 212 1.40 -13.69 2.16
N GLY A 213 1.83 -14.76 1.50
CA GLY A 213 2.16 -14.77 0.08
C GLY A 213 0.97 -15.07 -0.81
N GLY A 214 1.13 -14.82 -2.11
CA GLY A 214 0.13 -15.18 -3.12
C GLY A 214 -1.23 -14.51 -2.94
N ILE A 215 -1.27 -13.35 -2.28
CA ILE A 215 -2.50 -12.61 -2.00
C ILE A 215 -3.13 -12.12 -3.30
N ARG A 216 -4.41 -12.43 -3.49
CA ARG A 216 -5.26 -11.89 -4.55
C ARG A 216 -6.12 -10.73 -4.05
N TRP A 217 -6.60 -10.83 -2.83
CA TRP A 217 -7.27 -9.76 -2.11
C TRP A 217 -7.13 -9.96 -0.60
N PHE A 218 -7.22 -8.88 0.14
CA PHE A 218 -7.41 -8.90 1.59
C PHE A 218 -8.41 -7.83 2.00
N ALA A 219 -9.01 -7.99 3.17
CA ALA A 219 -9.91 -7.03 3.75
C ALA A 219 -9.64 -6.88 5.25
N LEU A 220 -9.71 -5.63 5.69
CA LEU A 220 -9.70 -5.24 7.11
C LEU A 220 -11.10 -4.78 7.46
N THR A 221 -11.78 -5.47 8.38
CA THR A 221 -13.18 -5.17 8.68
C THR A 221 -13.43 -5.12 10.19
N ASP A 222 -14.41 -4.32 10.60
CA ASP A 222 -14.96 -4.36 11.94
C ASP A 222 -15.91 -5.57 12.09
N SER A 223 -16.44 -5.76 13.30
CA SER A 223 -17.40 -6.83 13.61
C SER A 223 -18.71 -6.78 12.80
N ARG A 224 -18.97 -5.66 12.12
CA ARG A 224 -20.14 -5.47 11.24
C ARG A 224 -19.81 -5.71 9.77
N GLY A 225 -18.57 -6.10 9.46
CA GLY A 225 -18.11 -6.30 8.10
C GLY A 225 -17.84 -5.00 7.33
N THR A 226 -17.76 -3.86 8.01
CA THR A 226 -17.41 -2.57 7.40
C THR A 226 -15.92 -2.34 7.49
N GLY A 227 -15.28 -1.92 6.40
CA GLY A 227 -13.83 -1.70 6.37
C GLY A 227 -13.29 -1.44 4.99
N LEU A 228 -12.00 -1.72 4.82
CA LEU A 228 -11.25 -1.56 3.58
C LEU A 228 -10.96 -2.94 2.98
N ALA A 229 -11.22 -3.09 1.70
CA ALA A 229 -10.77 -4.23 0.91
C ALA A 229 -9.76 -3.77 -0.14
N VAL A 230 -8.70 -4.55 -0.30
CA VAL A 230 -7.66 -4.34 -1.31
C VAL A 230 -7.58 -5.59 -2.19
N ALA A 231 -7.57 -5.39 -3.48
CA ALA A 231 -7.42 -6.46 -4.48
C ALA A 231 -6.34 -6.08 -5.50
N ARG A 232 -5.69 -7.12 -6.02
CA ARG A 232 -4.71 -7.00 -7.10
C ARG A 232 -5.39 -7.10 -8.44
#